data_053864edbe4dad420e49607d411e3088
#
_entry.id   053864edbe4dad420e49607d411e3088
#
_cell.length_a   1.000
_cell.length_b   1.000
_cell.length_c   1.000
_cell.angle_alpha   90.00
_cell.angle_beta   90.00
_cell.angle_gamma   90.00
#
_symmetry.space_group_name_H-M   'P 1'
#
loop_
_entity.id
_entity.type
_entity.pdbx_description
1 polymer ?
#
loop_
_entity_poly.entity_id
_entity_poly.type
_entity_poly.pdbx_seq_one_letter_code
_entity_poly.pdbx_strand_id
1 'polypeptide(L)'
;MAFTALAAGVSGLQAFTEGVGVIADNITNVNTIGYKETRSRFSTLVTETASLSSYSPGGVRAFSETLVSRQGLLQPSSSATDLSVDGAGFFVVRDGTSAQDTGGEVLYTRAGAFTQDSEGFLQNTAGLYLLGWPVDTQGNITNNQQDPSELRPINLSALNSFGSPTQNVSFRANLQNTTEPTAAYAVGANEGDLASGAIEASFETNIQIFDSLGREHTVILAAVKDDTTPNQWNYELYFDDDAQLDPATHTDGLIATGQLVFNENGSIDLASSTQIDASGTAVDLSAGESLTFDFDPAGGPDNVLVEQGSIRFDFGSNGGTDGFSHFDNESTLISSAVDGANFQNVNGVSIGQDGTVTALFDNGLELTIFQLPVATFSNADGLTRRQGNAFGLSDLSGIATFQQAGQGGAGKIAPNSLEQSTVDLANEFSELIKVQRAFSASTRIITTSDEILEELTRI
;
A
#
# COMPACT_ATOMS: atom_id res chain seq x y z
N MET A 1 42.27 41.79 -31.82
CA MET A 1 42.59 41.29 -30.49
C MET A 1 41.68 41.83 -29.41
N ALA A 2 41.42 43.18 -29.35
CA ALA A 2 40.52 43.77 -28.33
C ALA A 2 39.08 43.23 -28.43
N PHE A 3 38.49 43.08 -29.60
CA PHE A 3 37.15 42.53 -29.80
C PHE A 3 37.04 41.05 -29.39
N THR A 4 38.06 40.26 -29.58
CA THR A 4 38.04 38.85 -29.19
C THR A 4 38.21 38.66 -27.67
N ALA A 5 38.96 39.55 -27.02
CA ALA A 5 39.04 39.60 -25.57
C ALA A 5 37.74 40.08 -24.93
N LEU A 6 37.07 41.06 -25.53
CA LEU A 6 35.77 41.54 -25.12
C LEU A 6 34.70 40.43 -25.24
N ALA A 7 34.67 39.70 -26.37
CA ALA A 7 33.75 38.54 -26.54
C ALA A 7 33.97 37.45 -25.51
N ALA A 8 35.23 37.11 -25.19
CA ALA A 8 35.56 36.15 -24.13
C ALA A 8 35.17 36.68 -22.75
N GLY A 9 35.34 37.96 -22.46
CA GLY A 9 34.89 38.59 -21.20
C GLY A 9 33.37 38.56 -21.04
N VAL A 10 32.61 38.87 -22.11
CA VAL A 10 31.13 38.81 -22.10
C VAL A 10 30.63 37.40 -21.90
N SER A 11 31.18 36.41 -22.62
CA SER A 11 30.80 35.01 -22.44
C SER A 11 31.10 34.51 -21.02
N GLY A 12 32.23 34.91 -20.42
CA GLY A 12 32.56 34.64 -19.05
C GLY A 12 31.56 35.28 -18.06
N LEU A 13 31.20 36.55 -18.30
CA LEU A 13 30.21 37.26 -17.47
C LEU A 13 28.86 36.55 -17.47
N GLN A 14 28.36 36.13 -18.66
CA GLN A 14 27.12 35.40 -18.80
C GLN A 14 27.17 34.05 -18.08
N ALA A 15 28.25 33.27 -18.26
CA ALA A 15 28.41 31.98 -17.64
C ALA A 15 28.50 32.07 -16.10
N PHE A 16 29.20 33.07 -15.56
CA PHE A 16 29.28 33.29 -14.12
C PHE A 16 27.99 33.82 -13.51
N THR A 17 27.21 34.62 -14.27
CA THR A 17 25.87 35.04 -13.82
C THR A 17 24.96 33.83 -13.67
N GLU A 18 24.93 32.91 -14.62
CA GLU A 18 24.21 31.66 -14.51
C GLU A 18 24.69 30.84 -13.29
N GLY A 19 26.00 30.77 -13.07
CA GLY A 19 26.59 30.11 -11.90
C GLY A 19 26.12 30.70 -10.57
N VAL A 20 26.08 32.03 -10.46
CA VAL A 20 25.51 32.70 -9.26
C VAL A 20 24.04 32.36 -9.07
N GLY A 21 23.26 32.31 -10.16
CA GLY A 21 21.85 31.93 -10.11
C GLY A 21 21.64 30.53 -9.57
N VAL A 22 22.41 29.55 -10.06
CA VAL A 22 22.37 28.15 -9.58
C VAL A 22 22.73 28.04 -8.08
N ILE A 23 23.78 28.72 -7.65
CA ILE A 23 24.18 28.73 -6.23
C ILE A 23 23.10 29.37 -5.35
N ALA A 24 22.50 30.49 -5.80
CA ALA A 24 21.42 31.13 -5.07
C ALA A 24 20.19 30.24 -4.96
N ASP A 25 19.84 29.50 -6.03
CA ASP A 25 18.77 28.50 -6.00
C ASP A 25 19.04 27.36 -4.99
N ASN A 26 20.26 26.83 -4.96
CA ASN A 26 20.69 25.84 -3.95
C ASN A 26 20.57 26.39 -2.52
N ILE A 27 21.10 27.58 -2.26
CA ILE A 27 21.07 28.20 -0.92
C ILE A 27 19.63 28.40 -0.42
N THR A 28 18.73 28.89 -1.30
CA THR A 28 17.33 29.11 -0.95
C THR A 28 16.56 27.83 -0.66
N ASN A 29 16.98 26.70 -1.26
CA ASN A 29 16.34 25.39 -1.13
C ASN A 29 17.06 24.43 -0.16
N VAL A 30 17.96 24.93 0.70
CA VAL A 30 18.67 24.08 1.66
C VAL A 30 17.74 23.37 2.64
N ASN A 31 16.63 23.96 3.01
CA ASN A 31 15.62 23.39 3.91
C ASN A 31 14.44 22.73 3.15
N THR A 32 14.51 22.65 1.83
CA THR A 32 13.44 22.05 1.04
C THR A 32 13.59 20.55 0.98
N ILE A 33 12.58 19.81 1.43
CA ILE A 33 12.56 18.35 1.50
C ILE A 33 12.75 17.75 0.10
N GLY A 34 13.68 16.79 -0.02
CA GLY A 34 13.94 16.08 -1.26
C GLY A 34 14.59 16.92 -2.36
N TYR A 35 15.04 18.16 -2.04
CA TYR A 35 15.72 18.99 -3.03
C TYR A 35 17.07 18.40 -3.43
N LYS A 36 17.37 18.46 -4.72
CA LYS A 36 18.64 17.98 -5.29
C LYS A 36 19.50 19.16 -5.75
N GLU A 37 20.74 19.17 -5.27
CA GLU A 37 21.76 20.16 -5.62
C GLU A 37 21.93 20.25 -7.14
N THR A 38 21.93 21.46 -7.65
CA THR A 38 22.25 21.73 -9.05
C THR A 38 23.65 22.37 -9.12
N ARG A 39 24.47 21.94 -10.05
CA ARG A 39 25.83 22.48 -10.26
C ARG A 39 25.95 23.12 -11.63
N SER A 40 26.67 24.24 -11.67
CA SER A 40 27.08 24.84 -12.93
C SER A 40 28.34 24.16 -13.47
N ARG A 41 28.25 23.62 -14.68
CA ARG A 41 29.38 23.07 -15.43
C ARG A 41 29.80 24.07 -16.49
N PHE A 42 31.10 24.27 -16.64
CA PHE A 42 31.65 25.19 -17.62
C PHE A 42 32.35 24.42 -18.73
N SER A 43 32.06 24.74 -19.98
CA SER A 43 32.78 24.20 -21.14
C SER A 43 33.37 25.33 -21.96
N THR A 44 34.52 25.05 -22.61
CA THR A 44 35.16 25.99 -23.51
C THR A 44 34.39 26.02 -24.83
N LEU A 45 34.13 27.24 -25.33
CA LEU A 45 33.73 27.43 -26.72
C LEU A 45 35.00 27.45 -27.60
N VAL A 46 35.20 26.42 -28.39
CA VAL A 46 36.33 26.33 -29.29
C VAL A 46 35.99 27.04 -30.60
N THR A 47 36.84 27.95 -31.02
CA THR A 47 36.79 28.52 -32.37
C THR A 47 37.77 27.75 -33.25
N GLU A 48 37.32 27.12 -34.32
CA GLU A 48 38.20 26.54 -35.32
C GLU A 48 39.05 27.63 -35.97
N THR A 49 40.36 27.55 -35.77
CA THR A 49 41.32 28.41 -36.49
C THR A 49 41.95 27.61 -37.63
N ALA A 50 41.63 28.00 -38.85
CA ALA A 50 42.22 27.39 -40.05
C ALA A 50 43.71 27.75 -40.25
N SER A 51 44.33 28.47 -39.31
CA SER A 51 45.71 28.97 -39.40
C SER A 51 46.48 28.69 -38.12
N LEU A 52 47.60 28.00 -38.21
CA LEU A 52 48.53 27.67 -37.13
C LEU A 52 49.23 28.90 -36.48
N SER A 53 49.01 30.11 -37.01
CA SER A 53 49.72 31.32 -36.60
C SER A 53 48.92 32.36 -35.83
N SER A 54 47.60 32.14 -35.59
CA SER A 54 46.80 33.08 -34.83
C SER A 54 46.01 32.38 -33.70
N TYR A 55 46.24 32.82 -32.49
CA TYR A 55 45.43 32.43 -31.36
C TYR A 55 44.07 33.14 -31.42
N SER A 56 42.97 32.40 -31.47
CA SER A 56 41.63 32.92 -31.34
C SER A 56 41.07 32.50 -29.98
N PRO A 57 40.85 33.46 -29.05
CA PRO A 57 40.30 33.13 -27.77
C PRO A 57 38.84 32.64 -27.93
N GLY A 58 38.56 31.45 -27.47
CA GLY A 58 37.21 30.92 -27.31
C GLY A 58 36.54 31.57 -26.11
N GLY A 59 35.23 31.49 -26.04
CA GLY A 59 34.49 31.84 -24.83
C GLY A 59 34.29 30.65 -23.91
N VAL A 60 33.49 30.91 -22.89
CA VAL A 60 32.98 29.87 -21.97
C VAL A 60 31.47 29.82 -22.02
N ARG A 61 30.91 28.64 -21.92
CA ARG A 61 29.48 28.41 -21.77
C ARG A 61 29.23 27.66 -20.47
N ALA A 62 28.25 28.10 -19.72
CA ALA A 62 27.73 27.34 -18.58
C ALA A 62 26.54 26.48 -18.99
N PHE A 63 26.33 25.39 -18.30
CA PHE A 63 25.11 24.62 -18.29
C PHE A 63 24.90 24.05 -16.90
N SER A 64 23.64 23.93 -16.49
CA SER A 64 23.28 23.41 -15.18
C SER A 64 23.07 21.90 -15.23
N GLU A 65 23.60 21.19 -14.26
CA GLU A 65 23.45 19.76 -14.07
C GLU A 65 22.89 19.52 -12.67
N THR A 66 21.74 18.88 -12.57
CA THR A 66 21.13 18.52 -11.28
C THR A 66 21.61 17.13 -10.87
N LEU A 67 22.16 17.00 -9.67
CA LEU A 67 22.66 15.73 -9.14
C LEU A 67 21.53 14.94 -8.50
N VAL A 68 20.61 14.42 -9.31
CA VAL A 68 19.38 13.74 -8.89
C VAL A 68 19.68 12.38 -8.25
N SER A 69 20.74 11.73 -8.71
CA SER A 69 21.21 10.43 -8.19
C SER A 69 21.74 10.49 -6.76
N ARG A 70 22.14 11.69 -6.28
CA ARG A 70 22.70 11.86 -4.95
C ARG A 70 21.63 11.80 -3.88
N GLN A 71 21.77 10.89 -2.91
CA GLN A 71 20.88 10.80 -1.75
C GLN A 71 21.23 11.83 -0.68
N GLY A 72 20.20 12.49 -0.11
CA GLY A 72 20.31 13.35 1.06
C GLY A 72 20.30 12.57 2.37
N LEU A 73 20.49 13.27 3.49
CA LEU A 73 20.37 12.66 4.81
C LEU A 73 18.90 12.34 5.10
N LEU A 74 18.63 11.16 5.66
CA LEU A 74 17.32 10.76 6.13
C LEU A 74 17.12 11.25 7.56
N GLN A 75 16.07 12.02 7.79
CA GLN A 75 15.70 12.55 9.10
C GLN A 75 14.39 11.92 9.58
N PRO A 76 14.32 11.40 10.81
CA PRO A 76 13.08 10.87 11.38
C PRO A 76 11.98 11.94 11.45
N SER A 77 10.75 11.54 11.19
CA SER A 77 9.52 12.33 11.33
C SER A 77 8.53 11.62 12.25
N SER A 78 7.59 12.38 12.81
CA SER A 78 6.50 11.86 13.64
C SER A 78 5.25 11.49 12.83
N SER A 79 5.19 11.85 11.54
CA SER A 79 4.06 11.53 10.67
C SER A 79 4.21 10.13 10.07
N ALA A 80 3.16 9.32 10.13
CA ALA A 80 3.13 7.99 9.52
C ALA A 80 3.14 8.03 7.98
N THR A 81 2.72 9.14 7.39
CA THR A 81 2.66 9.36 5.94
C THR A 81 3.92 10.02 5.37
N ASP A 82 4.88 10.40 6.23
CA ASP A 82 6.18 10.89 5.80
C ASP A 82 7.08 9.72 5.41
N LEU A 83 7.57 9.75 4.19
CA LEU A 83 8.31 8.67 3.55
C LEU A 83 9.62 9.17 2.96
N SER A 84 10.62 8.31 2.96
CA SER A 84 11.82 8.52 2.17
C SER A 84 12.27 7.24 1.49
N VAL A 85 13.10 7.35 0.47
CA VAL A 85 13.71 6.19 -0.22
C VAL A 85 15.15 6.07 0.22
N ASP A 86 15.49 4.97 0.88
CA ASP A 86 16.88 4.63 1.23
C ASP A 86 17.52 3.82 0.11
N GLY A 87 18.40 4.45 -0.65
CA GLY A 87 19.02 3.89 -1.84
C GLY A 87 18.55 4.53 -3.15
N ALA A 88 18.67 3.80 -4.26
CA ALA A 88 18.30 4.29 -5.59
C ALA A 88 16.79 4.20 -5.84
N GLY A 89 16.22 5.21 -6.50
CA GLY A 89 14.82 5.22 -6.95
C GLY A 89 14.05 6.45 -6.49
N PHE A 90 12.79 6.56 -6.89
CA PHE A 90 11.91 7.71 -6.68
C PHE A 90 10.50 7.24 -6.39
N PHE A 91 9.75 8.02 -5.64
CA PHE A 91 8.30 7.88 -5.54
C PHE A 91 7.67 8.26 -6.88
N VAL A 92 6.60 7.57 -7.23
CA VAL A 92 5.81 7.86 -8.42
C VAL A 92 4.62 8.72 -8.00
N VAL A 93 4.48 9.87 -8.63
CA VAL A 93 3.40 10.82 -8.33
C VAL A 93 2.73 11.28 -9.62
N ARG A 94 1.53 11.78 -9.50
CA ARG A 94 0.78 12.33 -10.64
C ARG A 94 0.44 13.80 -10.38
N ASP A 95 0.63 14.61 -11.42
CA ASP A 95 0.13 15.98 -11.46
C ASP A 95 -1.32 15.97 -11.96
N GLY A 96 -2.21 16.61 -11.22
CA GLY A 96 -3.64 16.66 -11.57
C GLY A 96 -4.41 17.61 -10.67
N THR A 97 -5.54 18.09 -11.16
CA THR A 97 -6.44 18.96 -10.40
C THR A 97 -7.31 18.19 -9.41
N SER A 98 -7.44 16.88 -9.62
CA SER A 98 -8.10 15.95 -8.70
C SER A 98 -7.44 14.57 -8.82
N ALA A 99 -7.57 13.76 -7.80
CA ALA A 99 -7.03 12.40 -7.78
C ALA A 99 -7.66 11.47 -8.84
N GLN A 100 -8.89 11.76 -9.27
CA GLN A 100 -9.60 11.02 -10.33
C GLN A 100 -9.11 11.40 -11.73
N ASP A 101 -8.30 12.47 -11.87
CA ASP A 101 -7.77 12.90 -13.16
C ASP A 101 -6.70 11.92 -13.66
N THR A 102 -7.09 11.06 -14.60
CA THR A 102 -6.18 10.09 -15.23
C THR A 102 -5.30 10.71 -16.33
N GLY A 103 -5.57 11.95 -16.71
CA GLY A 103 -4.84 12.69 -17.78
C GLY A 103 -3.59 13.42 -17.29
N GLY A 104 -3.31 13.46 -15.97
CA GLY A 104 -2.15 14.12 -15.40
C GLY A 104 -0.81 13.45 -15.78
N GLU A 105 0.25 14.25 -15.89
CA GLU A 105 1.63 13.75 -16.16
C GLU A 105 2.12 12.93 -14.97
N VAL A 106 2.67 11.73 -15.24
CA VAL A 106 3.35 10.92 -14.22
C VAL A 106 4.75 11.52 -13.99
N LEU A 107 5.02 11.87 -12.77
CA LEU A 107 6.26 12.49 -12.31
C LEU A 107 6.92 11.65 -11.23
N TYR A 108 8.17 11.95 -10.96
CA TYR A 108 9.00 11.23 -10.01
C TYR A 108 9.55 12.20 -8.97
N THR A 109 9.52 11.82 -7.70
CA THR A 109 9.99 12.72 -6.64
C THR A 109 10.72 11.99 -5.52
N ARG A 110 11.59 12.72 -4.82
CA ARG A 110 12.18 12.33 -3.55
C ARG A 110 11.57 13.08 -2.36
N ALA A 111 10.69 14.05 -2.64
CA ALA A 111 9.95 14.78 -1.61
C ALA A 111 8.80 13.90 -1.08
N GLY A 112 9.00 13.28 0.06
CA GLY A 112 8.08 12.30 0.64
C GLY A 112 7.24 12.83 1.81
N ALA A 113 7.09 14.15 1.97
CA ALA A 113 6.15 14.73 2.93
C ALA A 113 4.73 14.66 2.34
N PHE A 114 4.05 13.54 2.59
CA PHE A 114 2.68 13.31 2.13
C PHE A 114 1.69 13.61 3.24
N THR A 115 0.60 14.25 2.88
CA THR A 115 -0.54 14.53 3.76
C THR A 115 -1.82 14.07 3.08
N GLN A 116 -2.80 13.70 3.88
CA GLN A 116 -4.12 13.32 3.40
C GLN A 116 -4.91 14.59 3.06
N ASP A 117 -5.54 14.63 1.90
CA ASP A 117 -6.45 15.69 1.51
C ASP A 117 -7.87 15.46 2.06
N SER A 118 -8.82 16.35 1.73
CA SER A 118 -10.22 16.26 2.18
C SER A 118 -10.98 15.05 1.62
N GLU A 119 -10.51 14.45 0.53
CA GLU A 119 -11.10 13.27 -0.10
C GLU A 119 -10.39 11.97 0.31
N GLY A 120 -9.32 12.08 1.11
CA GLY A 120 -8.57 10.95 1.64
C GLY A 120 -7.37 10.52 0.81
N PHE A 121 -7.00 11.26 -0.23
CA PHE A 121 -5.84 10.94 -1.06
C PHE A 121 -4.54 11.48 -0.46
N LEU A 122 -3.46 10.73 -0.64
CA LEU A 122 -2.13 11.17 -0.24
C LEU A 122 -1.54 12.11 -1.30
N GLN A 123 -1.30 13.35 -0.91
CA GLN A 123 -0.63 14.36 -1.74
C GLN A 123 0.56 14.98 -1.03
N ASN A 124 1.56 15.41 -1.79
CA ASN A 124 2.69 16.15 -1.24
C ASN A 124 2.38 17.66 -1.14
N THR A 125 3.31 18.43 -0.58
CA THR A 125 3.17 19.89 -0.40
C THR A 125 3.02 20.68 -1.71
N ALA A 126 3.32 20.06 -2.87
CA ALA A 126 3.15 20.65 -4.18
C ALA A 126 1.82 20.26 -4.86
N GLY A 127 0.98 19.47 -4.19
CA GLY A 127 -0.30 18.99 -4.71
C GLY A 127 -0.20 17.78 -5.63
N LEU A 128 0.94 17.07 -5.64
CA LEU A 128 1.12 15.86 -6.44
C LEU A 128 0.64 14.64 -5.66
N TYR A 129 -0.19 13.81 -6.29
CA TYR A 129 -0.77 12.61 -5.70
C TYR A 129 0.19 11.42 -5.75
N LEU A 130 0.38 10.76 -4.60
CA LEU A 130 1.18 9.55 -4.52
C LEU A 130 0.46 8.38 -5.18
N LEU A 131 1.18 7.66 -6.06
CA LEU A 131 0.65 6.52 -6.78
C LEU A 131 1.15 5.21 -6.18
N GLY A 132 0.27 4.19 -6.20
CA GLY A 132 0.57 2.83 -5.79
C GLY A 132 -0.13 1.80 -6.69
N TRP A 133 0.32 0.55 -6.64
CA TRP A 133 -0.41 -0.57 -7.19
C TRP A 133 -1.50 -0.98 -6.22
N PRO A 134 -2.76 -1.08 -6.64
CA PRO A 134 -3.78 -1.72 -5.82
C PRO A 134 -3.44 -3.20 -5.66
N VAL A 135 -3.69 -3.74 -4.48
CA VAL A 135 -3.53 -5.17 -4.17
C VAL A 135 -4.88 -5.81 -3.92
N ASP A 136 -4.97 -7.12 -4.14
CA ASP A 136 -6.15 -7.90 -3.79
C ASP A 136 -6.25 -8.14 -2.26
N THR A 137 -7.32 -8.78 -1.81
CA THR A 137 -7.53 -9.11 -0.38
C THR A 137 -6.47 -10.04 0.19
N GLN A 138 -5.68 -10.70 -0.67
CA GLN A 138 -4.57 -11.59 -0.29
C GLN A 138 -3.22 -10.86 -0.33
N GLY A 139 -3.20 -9.57 -0.67
CA GLY A 139 -1.99 -8.75 -0.74
C GLY A 139 -1.19 -8.91 -2.04
N ASN A 140 -1.73 -9.54 -3.09
CA ASN A 140 -1.05 -9.73 -4.36
C ASN A 140 -1.34 -8.57 -5.31
N ILE A 141 -0.32 -8.17 -6.09
CA ILE A 141 -0.47 -7.19 -7.16
C ILE A 141 -1.05 -7.91 -8.38
N THR A 142 -2.29 -7.58 -8.75
CA THR A 142 -3.02 -8.23 -9.84
C THR A 142 -2.67 -7.68 -11.23
N ASN A 143 -2.09 -6.48 -11.30
CA ASN A 143 -1.90 -5.71 -12.52
C ASN A 143 -0.47 -5.81 -13.08
N ASN A 144 -0.27 -5.34 -14.31
CA ASN A 144 1.05 -5.24 -14.92
C ASN A 144 1.90 -4.17 -14.21
N GLN A 145 2.90 -4.61 -13.45
CA GLN A 145 3.76 -3.73 -12.64
C GLN A 145 4.60 -2.73 -13.47
N GLN A 146 4.77 -2.93 -14.77
CA GLN A 146 5.57 -2.05 -15.62
C GLN A 146 4.73 -0.99 -16.36
N ASP A 147 3.39 -1.04 -16.25
CA ASP A 147 2.51 -0.08 -16.90
C ASP A 147 2.14 1.06 -15.93
N PRO A 148 2.55 2.31 -16.23
CA PRO A 148 2.18 3.46 -15.39
C PRO A 148 0.66 3.73 -15.31
N SER A 149 -0.11 3.24 -16.27
CA SER A 149 -1.58 3.42 -16.30
C SER A 149 -2.31 2.58 -15.26
N GLU A 150 -1.67 1.53 -14.75
CA GLU A 150 -2.20 0.66 -13.70
C GLU A 150 -2.00 1.24 -12.29
N LEU A 151 -1.16 2.27 -12.16
CA LEU A 151 -0.95 2.96 -10.91
C LEU A 151 -2.14 3.85 -10.57
N ARG A 152 -2.61 3.76 -9.32
CA ARG A 152 -3.74 4.53 -8.81
C ARG A 152 -3.29 5.45 -7.68
N PRO A 153 -3.90 6.65 -7.56
CA PRO A 153 -3.71 7.50 -6.38
C PRO A 153 -4.16 6.75 -5.13
N ILE A 154 -3.35 6.82 -4.09
CA ILE A 154 -3.62 6.14 -2.83
C ILE A 154 -4.69 6.91 -2.08
N ASN A 155 -5.84 6.29 -1.88
CA ASN A 155 -6.96 6.84 -1.12
C ASN A 155 -7.15 6.03 0.17
N LEU A 156 -7.04 6.70 1.31
CA LEU A 156 -7.18 6.09 2.62
C LEU A 156 -8.64 6.13 3.12
N SER A 157 -9.45 7.08 2.62
CA SER A 157 -10.86 7.23 3.02
C SER A 157 -11.79 6.29 2.25
N ALA A 158 -11.38 5.79 1.07
CA ALA A 158 -12.18 4.82 0.30
C ALA A 158 -12.39 3.49 1.06
N LEU A 159 -11.57 3.25 2.09
CA LEU A 159 -11.63 2.06 2.94
C LEU A 159 -12.74 2.11 4.00
N ASN A 160 -13.31 3.28 4.26
CA ASN A 160 -14.43 3.41 5.19
C ASN A 160 -15.72 2.75 4.66
N SER A 161 -15.66 2.08 3.50
CA SER A 161 -16.80 1.46 2.82
C SER A 161 -16.54 0.01 2.39
N PHE A 162 -15.47 -0.62 2.83
CA PHE A 162 -15.19 -2.03 2.49
C PHE A 162 -15.39 -2.92 3.72
N GLY A 163 -16.47 -3.75 3.70
CA GLY A 163 -16.57 -4.94 4.52
C GLY A 163 -15.82 -6.09 3.83
N SER A 164 -15.17 -6.90 4.61
CA SER A 164 -14.67 -8.19 4.14
C SER A 164 -15.68 -9.26 4.56
N PRO A 165 -16.39 -9.90 3.62
CA PRO A 165 -17.29 -10.99 3.96
C PRO A 165 -16.50 -12.13 4.60
N THR A 166 -17.09 -12.80 5.57
CA THR A 166 -16.51 -13.97 6.21
C THR A 166 -16.43 -15.11 5.21
N GLN A 167 -15.26 -15.70 5.05
CA GLN A 167 -15.03 -16.89 4.23
C GLN A 167 -14.63 -18.10 5.09
N ASN A 168 -13.94 -17.88 6.20
CA ASN A 168 -13.50 -18.93 7.09
C ASN A 168 -13.84 -18.58 8.54
N VAL A 169 -14.43 -19.54 9.22
CA VAL A 169 -14.70 -19.53 10.67
C VAL A 169 -14.00 -20.72 11.28
N SER A 170 -13.07 -20.49 12.19
CA SER A 170 -12.39 -21.58 12.90
C SER A 170 -12.78 -21.60 14.36
N PHE A 171 -12.96 -22.80 14.90
CA PHE A 171 -13.34 -23.06 16.27
C PHE A 171 -12.26 -23.83 17.01
N ARG A 172 -12.09 -23.46 18.25
CA ARG A 172 -11.37 -24.28 19.21
C ARG A 172 -12.21 -24.42 20.46
N ALA A 173 -12.75 -25.62 20.70
CA ALA A 173 -13.65 -25.90 21.81
C ALA A 173 -13.40 -27.29 22.41
N ASN A 174 -13.77 -27.48 23.66
CA ASN A 174 -13.84 -28.80 24.27
C ASN A 174 -15.31 -29.17 24.49
N LEU A 175 -15.69 -30.38 24.10
CA LEU A 175 -16.97 -31.00 24.43
C LEU A 175 -16.73 -32.08 25.48
N GLN A 176 -17.41 -31.97 26.64
CA GLN A 176 -17.15 -32.80 27.78
C GLN A 176 -17.57 -34.27 27.53
N ASN A 177 -16.63 -35.21 27.70
CA ASN A 177 -16.86 -36.61 27.46
C ASN A 177 -17.93 -37.21 28.39
N THR A 178 -18.04 -36.73 29.62
CA THR A 178 -18.98 -37.22 30.62
C THR A 178 -20.36 -36.55 30.61
N THR A 179 -20.65 -35.69 29.60
CA THR A 179 -21.97 -35.11 29.41
C THR A 179 -23.03 -36.18 29.24
N GLU A 180 -24.18 -36.02 29.89
CA GLU A 180 -25.33 -36.94 29.75
C GLU A 180 -25.85 -36.92 28.32
N PRO A 181 -26.07 -38.07 27.66
CA PRO A 181 -26.61 -38.11 26.30
C PRO A 181 -28.03 -37.59 26.22
N THR A 182 -28.36 -36.99 25.09
CA THR A 182 -29.71 -36.44 24.82
C THR A 182 -30.50 -37.40 23.93
N ALA A 183 -31.29 -38.30 24.54
CA ALA A 183 -32.05 -39.32 23.82
C ALA A 183 -33.15 -38.81 22.87
N ALA A 184 -33.46 -37.55 22.92
CA ALA A 184 -34.51 -36.95 22.08
C ALA A 184 -34.04 -36.51 20.68
N TYR A 185 -32.72 -36.44 20.44
CA TYR A 185 -32.19 -35.93 19.18
C TYR A 185 -31.62 -37.07 18.31
N ALA A 186 -32.04 -37.10 17.03
CA ALA A 186 -31.49 -38.03 16.02
C ALA A 186 -31.40 -37.28 14.69
N VAL A 187 -30.21 -37.20 14.10
CA VAL A 187 -30.00 -36.59 12.78
C VAL A 187 -30.87 -37.25 11.71
N GLY A 188 -31.49 -36.45 10.86
CA GLY A 188 -32.46 -36.90 9.84
C GLY A 188 -33.90 -37.08 10.33
N ALA A 189 -34.14 -36.92 11.65
CA ALA A 189 -35.51 -37.01 12.22
C ALA A 189 -35.89 -35.79 13.03
N ASN A 190 -34.90 -35.09 13.61
CA ASN A 190 -35.10 -33.94 14.51
C ASN A 190 -34.25 -32.73 14.05
N GLU A 191 -34.04 -32.58 12.77
CA GLU A 191 -33.33 -31.43 12.19
C GLU A 191 -34.11 -30.13 12.46
N GLY A 192 -33.43 -29.12 13.06
CA GLY A 192 -34.02 -27.87 13.50
C GLY A 192 -34.58 -27.88 14.93
N ASP A 193 -34.54 -29.01 15.66
CA ASP A 193 -35.04 -29.06 17.05
C ASP A 193 -34.15 -28.29 18.04
N LEU A 194 -32.84 -28.13 17.75
CA LEU A 194 -31.96 -27.24 18.52
C LEU A 194 -32.18 -25.79 18.13
N ALA A 195 -32.31 -25.49 16.84
CA ALA A 195 -32.58 -24.15 16.33
C ALA A 195 -33.93 -23.60 16.81
N SER A 196 -34.97 -24.42 16.82
CA SER A 196 -36.30 -24.05 17.34
C SER A 196 -36.39 -24.00 18.86
N GLY A 197 -35.37 -24.49 19.58
CA GLY A 197 -35.39 -24.64 21.04
C GLY A 197 -36.29 -25.74 21.56
N ALA A 198 -36.73 -26.67 20.70
CA ALA A 198 -37.51 -27.84 21.12
C ALA A 198 -36.68 -28.82 21.97
N ILE A 199 -35.39 -28.85 21.72
CA ILE A 199 -34.39 -29.59 22.49
C ILE A 199 -33.35 -28.59 23.03
N GLU A 200 -33.05 -28.69 24.34
CA GLU A 200 -32.03 -27.87 24.97
C GLU A 200 -30.62 -28.35 24.61
N ALA A 201 -29.78 -27.47 24.11
CA ALA A 201 -28.40 -27.81 23.76
C ALA A 201 -27.54 -28.11 25.00
N SER A 202 -26.68 -29.14 24.92
CA SER A 202 -25.69 -29.43 25.98
C SER A 202 -24.46 -28.51 25.86
N PHE A 203 -24.21 -27.96 24.68
CA PHE A 203 -23.20 -26.96 24.40
C PHE A 203 -23.74 -25.98 23.36
N GLU A 204 -23.56 -24.69 23.59
CA GLU A 204 -23.97 -23.62 22.69
C GLU A 204 -22.92 -22.52 22.66
N THR A 205 -22.66 -21.97 21.48
CA THR A 205 -21.74 -20.85 21.31
C THR A 205 -22.16 -19.96 20.15
N ASN A 206 -22.02 -18.65 20.35
CA ASN A 206 -22.38 -17.62 19.38
C ASN A 206 -21.12 -17.13 18.66
N ILE A 207 -21.24 -16.92 17.35
CA ILE A 207 -20.17 -16.45 16.50
C ILE A 207 -20.69 -15.36 15.60
N GLN A 208 -19.96 -14.26 15.52
CA GLN A 208 -20.28 -13.16 14.64
C GLN A 208 -19.60 -13.36 13.30
N ILE A 209 -20.37 -13.33 12.23
CA ILE A 209 -19.91 -13.34 10.86
C ILE A 209 -20.33 -12.05 10.15
N PHE A 210 -19.69 -11.73 9.05
CA PHE A 210 -19.93 -10.50 8.30
C PHE A 210 -20.31 -10.81 6.86
N ASP A 211 -21.36 -10.14 6.37
CA ASP A 211 -21.81 -10.27 4.99
C ASP A 211 -20.97 -9.40 4.02
N SER A 212 -21.27 -9.48 2.71
CA SER A 212 -20.59 -8.70 1.68
C SER A 212 -20.78 -7.19 1.79
N LEU A 213 -21.79 -6.75 2.57
CA LEU A 213 -22.02 -5.34 2.92
C LEU A 213 -21.39 -4.97 4.28
N GLY A 214 -20.70 -5.89 4.96
CA GLY A 214 -20.08 -5.70 6.28
C GLY A 214 -21.08 -5.64 7.42
N ARG A 215 -22.33 -6.09 7.24
CA ARG A 215 -23.30 -6.24 8.30
C ARG A 215 -22.96 -7.47 9.13
N GLU A 216 -23.20 -7.36 10.42
CA GLU A 216 -22.92 -8.37 11.40
C GLU A 216 -24.12 -9.31 11.57
N HIS A 217 -23.85 -10.60 11.55
CA HIS A 217 -24.84 -11.67 11.74
C HIS A 217 -24.31 -12.63 12.80
N THR A 218 -25.20 -13.11 13.66
CA THR A 218 -24.84 -14.06 14.71
C THR A 218 -25.25 -15.46 14.28
N VAL A 219 -24.24 -16.34 14.14
CA VAL A 219 -24.43 -17.79 13.96
C VAL A 219 -24.28 -18.47 15.28
N ILE A 220 -25.19 -19.35 15.61
CA ILE A 220 -25.15 -20.19 16.79
C ILE A 220 -24.76 -21.62 16.39
N LEU A 221 -23.77 -22.16 17.09
CA LEU A 221 -23.45 -23.58 17.05
C LEU A 221 -24.00 -24.19 18.33
N ALA A 222 -25.01 -25.04 18.19
CA ALA A 222 -25.59 -25.80 19.27
C ALA A 222 -25.27 -27.29 19.10
N ALA A 223 -24.92 -27.97 20.16
CA ALA A 223 -24.54 -29.40 20.12
C ALA A 223 -25.11 -30.19 21.30
N VAL A 224 -25.47 -31.42 21.02
CA VAL A 224 -25.94 -32.43 22.01
C VAL A 224 -25.17 -33.71 21.84
N LYS A 225 -24.92 -34.42 22.94
CA LYS A 225 -24.26 -35.73 22.90
C LYS A 225 -25.21 -36.82 22.43
N ASP A 226 -24.75 -37.65 21.51
CA ASP A 226 -25.52 -38.78 20.98
C ASP A 226 -25.72 -39.86 22.06
N ASP A 227 -26.93 -40.47 22.10
CA ASP A 227 -27.28 -41.48 23.11
C ASP A 227 -26.97 -42.90 22.66
N THR A 228 -26.73 -43.09 21.35
CA THR A 228 -26.51 -44.41 20.76
C THR A 228 -25.05 -44.71 20.49
N THR A 229 -24.31 -43.70 20.08
CA THR A 229 -22.91 -43.84 19.66
C THR A 229 -21.97 -43.10 20.63
N PRO A 230 -21.13 -43.82 21.39
CA PRO A 230 -20.15 -43.18 22.22
C PRO A 230 -19.18 -42.29 21.41
N ASN A 231 -18.73 -41.19 22.00
CA ASN A 231 -17.80 -40.24 21.39
C ASN A 231 -18.35 -39.52 20.13
N GLN A 232 -19.67 -39.43 20.00
CA GLN A 232 -20.34 -38.69 18.93
C GLN A 232 -21.18 -37.57 19.53
N TRP A 233 -21.16 -36.43 18.85
CA TRP A 233 -22.01 -35.28 19.13
C TRP A 233 -22.79 -34.92 17.87
N ASN A 234 -24.07 -34.62 18.04
CA ASN A 234 -24.90 -34.04 16.98
C ASN A 234 -24.93 -32.55 17.16
N TYR A 235 -24.82 -31.78 16.08
CA TYR A 235 -24.81 -30.32 16.13
C TYR A 235 -25.70 -29.70 15.05
N GLU A 236 -26.12 -28.46 15.33
CA GLU A 236 -26.79 -27.59 14.37
C GLU A 236 -26.08 -26.23 14.35
N LEU A 237 -26.00 -25.66 13.12
CA LEU A 237 -25.61 -24.28 12.88
C LEU A 237 -26.83 -23.54 12.43
N TYR A 238 -27.17 -22.44 13.09
CA TYR A 238 -28.33 -21.65 12.77
C TYR A 238 -28.13 -20.17 13.10
N PHE A 239 -28.94 -19.29 12.50
CA PHE A 239 -28.94 -17.86 12.82
C PHE A 239 -29.82 -17.55 14.01
N ASP A 240 -29.38 -16.63 14.88
CA ASP A 240 -30.16 -16.14 16.01
C ASP A 240 -31.44 -15.43 15.56
N ASP A 241 -31.41 -14.77 14.38
CA ASP A 241 -32.55 -14.12 13.76
C ASP A 241 -32.89 -14.86 12.44
N ASP A 242 -33.89 -15.72 12.50
CA ASP A 242 -34.39 -16.51 11.37
C ASP A 242 -34.96 -15.67 10.21
N ALA A 243 -35.37 -14.42 10.49
CA ALA A 243 -35.89 -13.49 9.49
C ALA A 243 -34.83 -13.04 8.46
N GLN A 244 -33.56 -13.39 8.67
CA GLN A 244 -32.45 -13.02 7.78
C GLN A 244 -32.28 -14.00 6.60
N LEU A 245 -32.87 -15.18 6.66
CA LEU A 245 -32.80 -16.22 5.65
C LEU A 245 -34.20 -16.49 5.05
N ASP A 246 -34.21 -17.14 3.85
CA ASP A 246 -35.48 -17.62 3.28
C ASP A 246 -36.05 -18.78 4.14
N PRO A 247 -37.20 -18.59 4.83
CA PRO A 247 -37.79 -19.62 5.67
C PRO A 247 -38.27 -20.86 4.91
N ALA A 248 -38.33 -20.80 3.58
CA ALA A 248 -38.71 -21.97 2.75
C ALA A 248 -37.54 -22.97 2.63
N THR A 249 -36.29 -22.48 2.72
CA THR A 249 -35.08 -23.30 2.65
C THR A 249 -34.38 -23.43 4.00
N HIS A 250 -34.57 -22.47 4.88
CA HIS A 250 -33.90 -22.36 6.19
C HIS A 250 -34.92 -22.26 7.33
N THR A 251 -35.61 -23.36 7.62
CA THR A 251 -36.57 -23.39 8.73
C THR A 251 -35.88 -23.09 10.04
N ASP A 252 -36.44 -22.18 10.83
CA ASP A 252 -35.89 -21.73 12.14
C ASP A 252 -34.45 -21.21 12.04
N GLY A 253 -34.06 -20.64 10.88
CA GLY A 253 -32.70 -20.10 10.65
C GLY A 253 -31.61 -21.17 10.47
N LEU A 254 -31.96 -22.44 10.29
CA LEU A 254 -31.02 -23.55 10.16
C LEU A 254 -30.16 -23.39 8.93
N ILE A 255 -28.82 -23.46 9.10
CA ILE A 255 -27.83 -23.43 8.01
C ILE A 255 -27.33 -24.84 7.69
N ALA A 256 -27.00 -25.59 8.74
CA ALA A 256 -26.48 -26.94 8.60
C ALA A 256 -26.71 -27.78 9.85
N THR A 257 -26.79 -29.08 9.63
CA THR A 257 -26.78 -30.10 10.68
C THR A 257 -25.62 -31.05 10.49
N GLY A 258 -25.21 -31.75 11.55
CA GLY A 258 -24.16 -32.73 11.38
C GLY A 258 -23.79 -33.50 12.65
N GLN A 259 -22.74 -34.30 12.49
CA GLN A 259 -22.20 -35.14 13.56
C GLN A 259 -20.70 -34.90 13.66
N LEU A 260 -20.22 -34.68 14.88
CA LEU A 260 -18.80 -34.64 15.20
C LEU A 260 -18.45 -35.98 15.89
N VAL A 261 -17.52 -36.69 15.30
CA VAL A 261 -17.02 -37.98 15.84
C VAL A 261 -15.63 -37.77 16.40
N PHE A 262 -15.38 -38.39 17.58
CA PHE A 262 -14.09 -38.27 18.26
C PHE A 262 -13.44 -39.64 18.45
N ASN A 263 -12.14 -39.69 18.33
CA ASN A 263 -11.32 -40.85 18.64
C ASN A 263 -11.27 -41.08 20.15
N GLU A 264 -10.87 -42.30 20.56
CA GLU A 264 -10.71 -42.68 21.98
C GLU A 264 -9.70 -41.80 22.75
N ASN A 265 -8.78 -41.14 22.03
CA ASN A 265 -7.82 -40.21 22.60
C ASN A 265 -8.33 -38.78 22.75
N GLY A 266 -9.60 -38.49 22.41
CA GLY A 266 -10.24 -37.19 22.52
C GLY A 266 -9.96 -36.26 21.34
N SER A 267 -9.25 -36.70 20.29
CA SER A 267 -9.07 -35.91 19.04
C SER A 267 -10.26 -36.10 18.12
N ILE A 268 -10.52 -35.07 17.26
CA ILE A 268 -11.60 -35.12 16.29
C ILE A 268 -11.28 -36.08 15.11
N ASP A 269 -12.26 -36.85 14.65
CA ASP A 269 -12.20 -37.65 13.43
C ASP A 269 -13.10 -37.02 12.35
N LEU A 270 -12.53 -36.13 11.54
CA LEU A 270 -13.25 -35.44 10.48
C LEU A 270 -13.68 -36.37 9.34
N ALA A 271 -12.99 -37.50 9.14
CA ALA A 271 -13.34 -38.46 8.10
C ALA A 271 -14.64 -39.25 8.43
N SER A 272 -14.94 -39.39 9.71
CA SER A 272 -16.18 -40.00 10.18
C SER A 272 -17.25 -38.99 10.58
N SER A 273 -16.87 -37.70 10.68
CA SER A 273 -17.77 -36.58 10.96
C SER A 273 -18.54 -36.20 9.70
N THR A 274 -19.79 -35.75 9.87
CA THR A 274 -20.66 -35.38 8.75
C THR A 274 -21.21 -33.96 8.92
N GLN A 275 -21.45 -33.28 7.81
CA GLN A 275 -22.19 -32.03 7.76
C GLN A 275 -23.15 -32.09 6.57
N ILE A 276 -24.34 -31.62 6.78
CA ILE A 276 -25.41 -31.56 5.76
C ILE A 276 -25.92 -30.13 5.79
N ASP A 277 -25.98 -29.47 4.64
CA ASP A 277 -26.57 -28.12 4.55
C ASP A 277 -28.12 -28.18 4.68
N ALA A 278 -28.74 -27.02 4.83
CA ALA A 278 -30.20 -26.94 4.95
C ALA A 278 -30.95 -27.44 3.69
N SER A 279 -30.29 -27.60 2.55
CA SER A 279 -30.87 -28.20 1.32
C SER A 279 -30.78 -29.73 1.30
N GLY A 280 -30.13 -30.35 2.28
CA GLY A 280 -29.87 -31.78 2.36
C GLY A 280 -28.62 -32.25 1.60
N THR A 281 -27.71 -31.33 1.21
CA THR A 281 -26.47 -31.66 0.52
C THR A 281 -25.36 -31.93 1.54
N ALA A 282 -24.65 -33.04 1.38
CA ALA A 282 -23.52 -33.37 2.24
C ALA A 282 -22.30 -32.49 1.92
N VAL A 283 -21.65 -31.99 2.97
CA VAL A 283 -20.45 -31.17 2.91
C VAL A 283 -19.30 -31.98 3.53
N ASP A 284 -18.21 -32.15 2.78
CA ASP A 284 -17.04 -32.92 3.25
C ASP A 284 -16.14 -32.05 4.14
N LEU A 285 -16.25 -32.23 5.44
CA LEU A 285 -15.43 -31.56 6.44
C LEU A 285 -13.93 -31.91 6.31
N SER A 286 -13.62 -33.13 5.89
CA SER A 286 -12.24 -33.57 5.75
C SER A 286 -11.54 -32.97 4.52
N ALA A 287 -12.28 -32.62 3.48
CA ALA A 287 -11.83 -31.90 2.30
C ALA A 287 -11.80 -30.38 2.53
N GLY A 288 -12.41 -29.89 3.60
CA GLY A 288 -12.53 -28.48 3.90
C GLY A 288 -13.51 -27.76 2.96
N GLU A 289 -14.58 -28.44 2.58
CA GLU A 289 -15.65 -27.82 1.79
C GLU A 289 -16.38 -26.75 2.60
N SER A 290 -17.01 -25.81 1.88
CA SER A 290 -17.69 -24.65 2.47
C SER A 290 -19.21 -24.84 2.36
N LEU A 291 -19.94 -24.30 3.35
CA LEU A 291 -21.38 -24.10 3.27
C LEU A 291 -21.69 -22.89 2.39
N THR A 292 -22.71 -23.04 1.54
CA THR A 292 -23.21 -21.95 0.70
C THR A 292 -24.59 -21.58 1.16
N PHE A 293 -24.82 -20.32 1.50
CA PHE A 293 -26.11 -19.77 1.83
C PHE A 293 -26.16 -18.28 1.48
N ASP A 294 -27.36 -17.77 1.24
CA ASP A 294 -27.58 -16.38 0.88
C ASP A 294 -28.45 -15.71 1.94
N PHE A 295 -28.11 -14.47 2.29
CA PHE A 295 -28.92 -13.63 3.14
C PHE A 295 -30.09 -13.06 2.29
N ASP A 296 -31.18 -13.80 2.18
CA ASP A 296 -32.39 -13.37 1.48
C ASP A 296 -33.61 -13.49 2.40
N PRO A 297 -34.03 -12.40 3.05
CA PRO A 297 -35.31 -12.41 3.73
C PRO A 297 -36.44 -12.50 2.71
N ALA A 298 -36.98 -13.68 2.59
CA ALA A 298 -38.23 -14.08 1.89
C ALA A 298 -38.85 -13.08 0.88
N GLY A 299 -38.57 -13.26 -0.40
CA GLY A 299 -39.58 -13.01 -1.45
C GLY A 299 -39.91 -11.56 -1.79
N GLY A 300 -39.02 -10.63 -1.65
CA GLY A 300 -39.21 -9.28 -2.22
C GLY A 300 -38.80 -9.23 -3.69
N PRO A 301 -39.57 -8.58 -4.60
CA PRO A 301 -39.20 -8.44 -6.00
C PRO A 301 -37.99 -7.53 -6.28
N ASP A 302 -37.44 -6.94 -5.27
CA ASP A 302 -36.30 -6.00 -5.34
C ASP A 302 -35.05 -6.51 -4.56
N ASN A 303 -34.87 -7.83 -4.54
CA ASN A 303 -33.79 -8.53 -3.87
C ASN A 303 -32.44 -7.93 -4.24
N VAL A 304 -31.96 -7.06 -3.41
CA VAL A 304 -30.52 -6.83 -3.27
C VAL A 304 -30.00 -8.03 -2.47
N LEU A 305 -29.86 -9.14 -3.17
CA LEU A 305 -29.19 -10.34 -2.63
C LEU A 305 -27.83 -9.90 -2.17
N VAL A 306 -27.63 -9.91 -0.88
CA VAL A 306 -26.28 -9.88 -0.32
C VAL A 306 -25.80 -11.32 -0.45
N GLU A 307 -25.27 -11.65 -1.62
CA GLU A 307 -24.63 -12.93 -1.84
C GLU A 307 -23.55 -13.09 -0.78
N GLN A 308 -23.85 -13.90 0.22
CA GLN A 308 -22.83 -14.42 1.08
C GLN A 308 -22.21 -15.59 0.33
N GLY A 309 -20.98 -15.45 -0.11
CA GLY A 309 -20.25 -16.56 -0.71
C GLY A 309 -20.21 -17.80 0.20
N SER A 310 -19.49 -18.79 -0.19
CA SER A 310 -19.28 -20.00 0.62
C SER A 310 -18.50 -19.67 1.90
N ILE A 311 -19.01 -20.08 3.08
CA ILE A 311 -18.31 -20.02 4.36
C ILE A 311 -17.83 -21.43 4.74
N ARG A 312 -16.56 -21.53 5.04
CA ARG A 312 -15.97 -22.73 5.62
C ARG A 312 -15.97 -22.66 7.13
N PHE A 313 -16.61 -23.64 7.76
CA PHE A 313 -16.54 -23.85 9.21
C PHE A 313 -15.46 -24.89 9.51
N ASP A 314 -14.37 -24.46 10.12
CA ASP A 314 -13.20 -25.29 10.40
C ASP A 314 -13.26 -25.80 11.85
N PHE A 315 -13.46 -27.11 12.00
CA PHE A 315 -13.53 -27.78 13.30
C PHE A 315 -12.16 -28.35 13.76
N GLY A 316 -11.08 -28.07 13.02
CA GLY A 316 -9.71 -28.50 13.32
C GLY A 316 -9.12 -29.47 12.32
N SER A 317 -7.95 -30.02 12.62
CA SER A 317 -7.27 -31.00 11.78
C SER A 317 -7.74 -32.41 12.09
N ASN A 318 -7.89 -33.27 11.08
CA ASN A 318 -8.27 -34.66 11.27
C ASN A 318 -7.26 -35.40 12.18
N GLY A 319 -7.73 -35.96 13.29
CA GLY A 319 -6.89 -36.60 14.32
C GLY A 319 -6.17 -35.60 15.23
N GLY A 320 -6.44 -34.31 15.09
CA GLY A 320 -5.88 -33.20 15.88
C GLY A 320 -6.72 -32.86 17.13
N THR A 321 -6.19 -31.93 17.91
CA THR A 321 -6.86 -31.27 19.04
C THR A 321 -6.73 -29.75 18.95
N ASP A 322 -6.42 -29.29 17.78
CA ASP A 322 -6.26 -27.85 17.42
C ASP A 322 -7.62 -27.16 17.19
N GLY A 323 -8.68 -27.92 16.95
CA GLY A 323 -10.06 -27.49 16.86
C GLY A 323 -10.92 -28.01 17.99
N PHE A 324 -11.94 -28.81 17.65
CA PHE A 324 -12.77 -29.51 18.63
C PHE A 324 -12.04 -30.67 19.27
N SER A 325 -12.24 -30.81 20.58
CA SER A 325 -11.66 -31.87 21.40
C SER A 325 -12.72 -32.47 22.34
N HIS A 326 -12.52 -33.69 22.79
CA HIS A 326 -13.48 -34.44 23.61
C HIS A 326 -12.81 -35.00 24.88
N PHE A 327 -12.53 -34.08 25.81
CA PHE A 327 -11.92 -34.43 27.10
C PHE A 327 -12.92 -34.30 28.25
N ASP A 328 -12.60 -34.88 29.40
CA ASP A 328 -13.42 -34.80 30.59
C ASP A 328 -13.25 -33.47 31.36
N ASN A 329 -13.17 -32.36 30.60
CA ASN A 329 -13.25 -31.00 31.11
C ASN A 329 -14.59 -30.40 30.67
N GLU A 330 -15.05 -29.39 31.37
CA GLU A 330 -16.29 -28.68 31.07
C GLU A 330 -16.34 -28.26 29.58
N SER A 331 -17.53 -28.40 28.96
CA SER A 331 -17.75 -27.98 27.60
C SER A 331 -17.61 -26.48 27.52
N THR A 332 -16.65 -25.99 26.72
CA THR A 332 -16.35 -24.57 26.62
C THR A 332 -15.72 -24.21 25.28
N LEU A 333 -16.06 -23.04 24.75
CA LEU A 333 -15.35 -22.42 23.66
C LEU A 333 -14.02 -21.84 24.19
N ILE A 334 -12.91 -22.27 23.64
CA ILE A 334 -11.57 -21.78 23.99
C ILE A 334 -11.24 -20.54 23.17
N SER A 335 -11.52 -20.58 21.88
CA SER A 335 -11.36 -19.45 20.94
C SER A 335 -12.16 -19.70 19.67
N SER A 336 -12.59 -18.61 19.04
CA SER A 336 -13.06 -18.58 17.65
C SER A 336 -12.29 -17.52 16.88
N ALA A 337 -12.05 -17.75 15.60
CA ALA A 337 -11.47 -16.75 14.72
C ALA A 337 -12.28 -16.70 13.42
N VAL A 338 -12.54 -15.50 12.97
CA VAL A 338 -13.32 -15.16 11.77
C VAL A 338 -12.45 -14.26 10.91
N ASP A 339 -12.35 -14.55 9.62
CA ASP A 339 -11.56 -13.75 8.67
C ASP A 339 -12.34 -12.56 8.07
N GLY A 340 -13.64 -12.50 8.31
CA GLY A 340 -14.49 -11.38 7.96
C GLY A 340 -14.34 -10.19 8.92
N ALA A 341 -14.66 -9.01 8.45
CA ALA A 341 -14.61 -7.79 9.24
C ALA A 341 -15.74 -6.84 8.89
N ASN A 342 -16.30 -6.24 9.94
CA ASN A 342 -17.23 -5.14 9.83
C ASN A 342 -16.54 -3.90 9.25
N PHE A 343 -17.33 -3.02 8.60
CA PHE A 343 -16.93 -1.66 8.25
C PHE A 343 -16.59 -0.88 9.53
N GLN A 344 -15.32 -0.77 9.79
CA GLN A 344 -14.82 0.07 10.87
C GLN A 344 -14.04 1.24 10.28
N ASN A 345 -13.99 2.33 11.00
CA ASN A 345 -13.19 3.46 10.57
C ASN A 345 -11.71 3.08 10.55
N VAL A 346 -11.01 3.55 9.54
CA VAL A 346 -9.56 3.46 9.49
C VAL A 346 -9.00 4.36 10.60
N ASN A 347 -8.36 3.76 11.58
CA ASN A 347 -7.70 4.46 12.69
C ASN A 347 -6.35 5.05 12.28
N GLY A 348 -5.67 4.41 11.31
CA GLY A 348 -4.37 4.84 10.87
C GLY A 348 -3.86 4.07 9.66
N VAL A 349 -2.69 4.47 9.21
CA VAL A 349 -1.98 3.82 8.10
C VAL A 349 -0.57 3.49 8.56
N SER A 350 -0.12 2.29 8.23
CA SER A 350 1.27 1.87 8.38
C SER A 350 1.88 1.59 7.01
N ILE A 351 3.11 2.03 6.80
CA ILE A 351 3.82 1.79 5.54
C ILE A 351 5.07 0.99 5.84
N GLY A 352 5.20 -0.16 5.19
CA GLY A 352 6.32 -1.08 5.36
C GLY A 352 7.58 -0.65 4.60
N GLN A 353 8.73 -1.21 4.98
CA GLN A 353 10.01 -0.95 4.27
C GLN A 353 10.03 -1.54 2.86
N ASP A 354 9.22 -2.52 2.60
CA ASP A 354 8.97 -3.14 1.30
C ASP A 354 7.99 -2.33 0.43
N GLY A 355 7.39 -1.27 1.00
CA GLY A 355 6.43 -0.40 0.33
C GLY A 355 4.97 -0.85 0.45
N THR A 356 4.67 -1.85 1.28
CA THR A 356 3.29 -2.21 1.58
C THR A 356 2.60 -1.08 2.34
N VAL A 357 1.41 -0.69 1.90
CA VAL A 357 0.55 0.28 2.58
C VAL A 357 -0.57 -0.49 3.23
N THR A 358 -0.58 -0.51 4.55
CA THR A 358 -1.53 -1.26 5.37
C THR A 358 -2.42 -0.29 6.13
N ALA A 359 -3.73 -0.44 5.98
CA ALA A 359 -4.72 0.25 6.79
C ALA A 359 -4.88 -0.47 8.12
N LEU A 360 -4.91 0.30 9.21
CA LEU A 360 -5.14 -0.17 10.56
C LEU A 360 -6.56 0.21 10.95
N PHE A 361 -7.39 -0.76 11.28
CA PHE A 361 -8.77 -0.55 11.70
C PHE A 361 -8.91 -0.52 13.23
N ASP A 362 -9.98 0.11 13.74
CA ASP A 362 -10.25 0.22 15.18
C ASP A 362 -10.40 -1.14 15.88
N ASN A 363 -10.80 -2.18 15.16
CA ASN A 363 -10.92 -3.57 15.65
C ASN A 363 -9.58 -4.33 15.73
N GLY A 364 -8.46 -3.69 15.34
CA GLY A 364 -7.14 -4.31 15.29
C GLY A 364 -6.86 -5.11 14.02
N LEU A 365 -7.77 -5.09 13.04
CA LEU A 365 -7.52 -5.71 11.74
C LEU A 365 -6.53 -4.85 10.94
N GLU A 366 -5.63 -5.51 10.25
CA GLU A 366 -4.67 -4.91 9.32
C GLU A 366 -4.95 -5.40 7.90
N LEU A 367 -5.22 -4.48 6.98
CA LEU A 367 -5.47 -4.80 5.58
C LEU A 367 -4.46 -4.09 4.69
N THR A 368 -3.70 -4.85 3.91
CA THR A 368 -2.83 -4.28 2.87
C THR A 368 -3.69 -3.83 1.69
N ILE A 369 -3.55 -2.57 1.31
CA ILE A 369 -4.41 -1.91 0.32
C ILE A 369 -3.66 -1.51 -0.95
N PHE A 370 -2.42 -1.09 -0.80
CA PHE A 370 -1.55 -0.68 -1.89
C PHE A 370 -0.13 -1.17 -1.69
N GLN A 371 0.58 -1.32 -2.79
CA GLN A 371 2.01 -1.51 -2.85
C GLN A 371 2.65 -0.31 -3.52
N LEU A 372 3.58 0.37 -2.83
CA LEU A 372 4.30 1.51 -3.38
C LEU A 372 5.36 1.05 -4.39
N PRO A 373 5.33 1.56 -5.64
CA PRO A 373 6.40 1.35 -6.60
C PRO A 373 7.58 2.27 -6.28
N VAL A 374 8.77 1.78 -6.50
CA VAL A 374 9.99 2.59 -6.57
C VAL A 374 10.44 2.63 -8.03
N ALA A 375 10.41 3.83 -8.62
CA ALA A 375 10.84 4.04 -9.99
C ALA A 375 12.38 4.18 -10.06
N THR A 376 13.03 3.40 -10.90
CA THR A 376 14.48 3.46 -11.15
C THR A 376 14.75 3.84 -12.61
N PHE A 377 15.90 4.48 -12.86
CA PHE A 377 16.30 4.99 -14.16
C PHE A 377 17.71 4.54 -14.49
N SER A 378 17.98 4.33 -15.78
CA SER A 378 19.35 4.05 -16.27
C SER A 378 20.27 5.25 -16.02
N ASN A 379 19.76 6.47 -16.11
CA ASN A 379 20.47 7.72 -15.83
C ASN A 379 19.54 8.72 -15.11
N ALA A 380 19.51 8.69 -13.78
CA ALA A 380 18.68 9.58 -12.98
C ALA A 380 19.03 11.06 -13.15
N ASP A 381 20.30 11.40 -13.39
CA ASP A 381 20.75 12.79 -13.58
C ASP A 381 20.30 13.37 -14.93
N GLY A 382 19.79 12.52 -15.84
CA GLY A 382 19.18 12.94 -17.09
C GLY A 382 17.71 13.36 -16.97
N LEU A 383 17.07 13.22 -15.82
CA LEU A 383 15.70 13.62 -15.61
C LEU A 383 15.53 15.15 -15.72
N THR A 384 14.38 15.60 -16.24
CA THR A 384 14.04 17.03 -16.33
C THR A 384 13.35 17.50 -15.05
N ARG A 385 13.79 18.64 -14.49
CA ARG A 385 13.11 19.26 -13.34
C ARG A 385 11.71 19.73 -13.71
N ARG A 386 10.79 19.48 -12.80
CA ARG A 386 9.41 19.99 -12.81
C ARG A 386 9.12 20.77 -11.53
N GLN A 387 8.00 21.45 -11.49
CA GLN A 387 7.55 22.14 -10.28
C GLN A 387 7.31 21.17 -9.13
N GLY A 388 7.52 21.60 -7.88
CA GLY A 388 7.22 20.78 -6.70
C GLY A 388 8.27 19.72 -6.35
N ASN A 389 9.56 19.94 -6.66
CA ASN A 389 10.63 18.95 -6.47
C ASN A 389 10.36 17.61 -7.16
N ALA A 390 9.68 17.67 -8.29
CA ALA A 390 9.39 16.55 -9.14
C ALA A 390 10.31 16.53 -10.38
N PHE A 391 10.41 15.37 -10.98
CA PHE A 391 11.21 15.09 -12.16
C PHE A 391 10.34 14.41 -13.22
N GLY A 392 10.48 14.85 -14.46
CA GLY A 392 9.86 14.22 -15.63
C GLY A 392 10.88 13.41 -16.42
N LEU A 393 10.38 12.51 -17.25
CA LEU A 393 11.20 11.74 -18.18
C LEU A 393 11.88 12.64 -19.22
N SER A 394 13.03 12.22 -19.69
CA SER A 394 13.72 12.79 -20.83
C SER A 394 14.40 11.70 -21.67
N ASP A 395 14.80 12.05 -22.87
CA ASP A 395 15.59 11.13 -23.73
C ASP A 395 16.91 10.70 -23.08
N LEU A 396 17.45 11.50 -22.16
CA LEU A 396 18.70 11.22 -21.47
C LEU A 396 18.53 10.34 -20.22
N SER A 397 17.34 10.33 -19.61
CA SER A 397 17.07 9.51 -18.42
C SER A 397 16.82 8.04 -18.73
N GLY A 398 16.37 7.76 -19.95
CA GLY A 398 15.79 6.47 -20.32
C GLY A 398 14.37 6.31 -19.80
N ILE A 399 13.83 5.10 -19.94
CA ILE A 399 12.50 4.73 -19.45
C ILE A 399 12.52 4.47 -17.94
N ALA A 400 11.39 4.72 -17.27
CA ALA A 400 11.21 4.34 -15.89
C ALA A 400 11.00 2.82 -15.78
N THR A 401 11.67 2.19 -14.82
CA THR A 401 11.44 0.80 -14.43
C THR A 401 10.84 0.80 -13.03
N PHE A 402 9.63 0.27 -12.90
CA PHE A 402 8.94 0.20 -11.61
C PHE A 402 9.26 -1.11 -10.93
N GLN A 403 9.64 -1.05 -9.66
CA GLN A 403 10.02 -2.21 -8.86
C GLN A 403 9.43 -2.10 -7.45
N GLN A 404 9.26 -3.21 -6.79
CA GLN A 404 8.97 -3.21 -5.36
C GLN A 404 10.19 -2.72 -4.59
N ALA A 405 9.96 -2.03 -3.49
CA ALA A 405 11.05 -1.50 -2.69
C ALA A 405 11.99 -2.62 -2.20
N GLY A 406 13.29 -2.39 -2.32
CA GLY A 406 14.34 -3.35 -1.95
C GLY A 406 14.57 -4.49 -2.96
N GLN A 407 13.88 -4.50 -4.10
CA GLN A 407 14.07 -5.51 -5.16
C GLN A 407 14.69 -4.88 -6.42
N GLY A 408 15.35 -5.72 -7.25
CA GLY A 408 15.86 -5.32 -8.56
C GLY A 408 16.84 -4.13 -8.58
N GLY A 409 17.46 -3.79 -7.45
CA GLY A 409 18.34 -2.63 -7.32
C GLY A 409 17.63 -1.34 -6.88
N ALA A 410 16.30 -1.38 -6.66
CA ALA A 410 15.57 -0.29 -6.04
C ALA A 410 15.89 -0.17 -4.54
N GLY A 411 15.92 1.05 -4.04
CA GLY A 411 16.05 1.34 -2.62
C GLY A 411 14.85 0.83 -1.82
N LYS A 412 15.00 0.81 -0.49
CA LYS A 412 13.91 0.50 0.44
C LYS A 412 13.16 1.77 0.78
N ILE A 413 11.90 1.64 1.14
CA ILE A 413 11.14 2.74 1.74
C ILE A 413 11.50 2.81 3.22
N ALA A 414 11.84 4.00 3.67
CA ALA A 414 12.01 4.30 5.08
C ALA A 414 10.78 5.08 5.56
N PRO A 415 9.87 4.43 6.29
CA PRO A 415 8.69 5.09 6.85
C PRO A 415 9.09 6.05 7.96
N ASN A 416 8.20 7.00 8.26
CA ASN A 416 8.38 8.00 9.32
C ASN A 416 9.71 8.76 9.18
N SER A 417 10.09 9.08 7.94
CA SER A 417 11.33 9.79 7.65
C SER A 417 11.24 10.63 6.39
N LEU A 418 12.03 11.69 6.33
CA LEU A 418 12.10 12.61 5.20
C LEU A 418 13.53 12.73 4.72
N GLU A 419 13.72 12.81 3.41
CA GLU A 419 15.02 13.10 2.80
C GLU A 419 15.28 14.60 2.82
N GLN A 420 16.35 15.03 3.45
CA GLN A 420 16.80 16.42 3.46
C GLN A 420 17.38 16.83 2.11
N SER A 421 17.46 18.15 1.89
CA SER A 421 18.21 18.72 0.77
C SER A 421 19.64 18.19 0.73
N THR A 422 20.16 17.92 -0.47
CA THR A 422 21.55 17.52 -0.69
C THR A 422 22.54 18.69 -0.68
N VAL A 423 22.05 19.91 -0.44
CA VAL A 423 22.83 21.15 -0.46
C VAL A 423 23.65 21.32 0.81
N ASP A 424 24.94 21.62 0.66
CA ASP A 424 25.83 22.00 1.75
C ASP A 424 26.13 23.50 1.67
N LEU A 425 25.63 24.27 2.64
CA LEU A 425 25.78 25.73 2.68
C LEU A 425 27.24 26.18 2.69
N ALA A 426 28.13 25.46 3.36
CA ALA A 426 29.54 25.86 3.43
C ALA A 426 30.23 25.73 2.06
N ASN A 427 29.89 24.69 1.34
CA ASN A 427 30.35 24.48 -0.03
C ASN A 427 29.77 25.53 -0.98
N GLU A 428 28.45 25.81 -0.90
CA GLU A 428 27.77 26.80 -1.74
C GLU A 428 28.34 28.21 -1.52
N PHE A 429 28.58 28.64 -0.27
CA PHE A 429 29.20 29.94 0.00
C PHE A 429 30.63 30.00 -0.53
N SER A 430 31.40 28.93 -0.42
CA SER A 430 32.75 28.87 -0.96
C SER A 430 32.74 29.00 -2.49
N GLU A 431 31.80 28.33 -3.17
CA GLU A 431 31.65 28.40 -4.61
C GLU A 431 31.15 29.77 -5.06
N LEU A 432 30.21 30.39 -4.29
CA LEU A 432 29.72 31.74 -4.54
C LEU A 432 30.87 32.76 -4.53
N ILE A 433 31.80 32.68 -3.56
CA ILE A 433 32.95 33.58 -3.49
C ILE A 433 33.87 33.39 -4.69
N LYS A 434 34.08 32.15 -5.15
CA LYS A 434 34.91 31.87 -6.35
C LYS A 434 34.26 32.46 -7.61
N VAL A 435 32.95 32.23 -7.79
CA VAL A 435 32.20 32.70 -8.97
C VAL A 435 32.12 34.24 -8.96
N GLN A 436 31.92 34.87 -7.80
CA GLN A 436 31.95 36.33 -7.66
C GLN A 436 33.31 36.94 -8.02
N ARG A 437 34.42 36.30 -7.62
CA ARG A 437 35.78 36.76 -8.01
C ARG A 437 35.97 36.60 -9.51
N ALA A 438 35.53 35.47 -10.10
CA ALA A 438 35.61 35.24 -11.53
C ALA A 438 34.77 36.24 -12.33
N PHE A 439 33.55 36.57 -11.84
CA PHE A 439 32.71 37.61 -12.41
C PHE A 439 33.39 38.99 -12.40
N SER A 440 33.98 39.36 -11.23
CA SER A 440 34.74 40.62 -11.11
C SER A 440 35.95 40.68 -12.05
N ALA A 441 36.65 39.55 -12.24
CA ALA A 441 37.74 39.46 -13.18
C ALA A 441 37.27 39.65 -14.63
N SER A 442 36.16 39.03 -15.04
CA SER A 442 35.58 39.17 -16.36
C SER A 442 35.11 40.61 -16.65
N THR A 443 34.54 41.30 -15.65
CA THR A 443 34.18 42.70 -15.75
C THR A 443 35.41 43.60 -16.00
N ARG A 444 36.52 43.31 -15.31
CA ARG A 444 37.77 44.05 -15.53
C ARG A 444 38.36 43.81 -16.92
N ILE A 445 38.23 42.62 -17.48
CA ILE A 445 38.63 42.34 -18.87
C ILE A 445 37.83 43.20 -19.83
N ILE A 446 36.53 43.36 -19.59
CA ILE A 446 35.67 44.21 -20.44
C ILE A 446 36.08 45.67 -20.34
N THR A 447 36.25 46.22 -19.10
CA THR A 447 36.65 47.61 -18.92
C THR A 447 38.02 47.94 -19.51
N THR A 448 39.03 47.05 -19.31
CA THR A 448 40.35 47.27 -19.95
C THR A 448 40.32 47.13 -21.45
N SER A 449 39.44 46.26 -21.98
CA SER A 449 39.27 46.16 -23.44
C SER A 449 38.61 47.41 -24.05
N ASP A 450 37.67 48.00 -23.32
CA ASP A 450 37.00 49.25 -23.70
C ASP A 450 37.97 50.42 -23.67
N GLU A 451 38.77 50.57 -22.61
CA GLU A 451 39.85 51.56 -22.52
C GLU A 451 40.87 51.47 -23.69
N ILE A 452 41.26 50.22 -24.07
CA ILE A 452 42.16 50.00 -25.21
C ILE A 452 41.49 50.40 -26.53
N LEU A 453 40.17 50.14 -26.69
CA LEU A 453 39.41 50.53 -27.87
C LEU A 453 39.25 52.06 -27.97
N GLU A 454 39.00 52.73 -26.84
CA GLU A 454 38.93 54.20 -26.77
C GLU A 454 40.27 54.82 -27.16
N GLU A 455 41.38 54.33 -26.65
CA GLU A 455 42.72 54.82 -26.98
C GLU A 455 43.07 54.59 -28.47
N LEU A 456 42.62 53.42 -29.04
CA LEU A 456 42.79 53.11 -30.46
C LEU A 456 41.98 54.02 -31.40
N THR A 457 40.81 54.49 -30.96
CA THR A 457 39.95 55.40 -31.73
C THR A 457 40.41 56.86 -31.65
N ARG A 458 41.31 57.16 -30.70
CA ARG A 458 41.82 58.51 -30.44
C ARG A 458 43.12 58.78 -31.20
N ILE A 459 43.75 57.74 -31.74
CA ILE A 459 44.92 57.84 -32.60
C ILE A 459 44.44 57.95 -34.07
#